data_ec7f614b62a49ad6b35b2f89efb2d38b
#
_entry.id   ec7f614b62a49ad6b35b2f89efb2d38b
#
_cell.length_a   1.000
_cell.length_b   1.000
_cell.length_c   1.000
_cell.angle_alpha   90.00
_cell.angle_beta   90.00
_cell.angle_gamma   90.00
#
_symmetry.space_group_name_H-M   'P 1'
#
loop_
_entity.id
_entity.type
_entity.pdbx_description
1 polymer ?
#
loop_
_entity_poly.entity_id
_entity_poly.type
_entity_poly.pdbx_seq_one_letter_code
_entity_poly.pdbx_strand_id
1 'polypeptide(L)'
;MKPTTETYLNPTINDIARVAEVSLATVDRVLNARPGVREKTISKVNKAIAELGYVRDAAAANLARGRVYNFVFILPANDNEFVSSLQAQIDQLNINLRHDRTVLSFVRVAAFDPMALSAAINAIDKSQVDGVAIFGPETPSVRDSIAHLKANGLTVVSLVADIPSSERDYCVGIDNVAAGRTAAQLLGRFLGKKRGKVMVLTGSMLARDHLERRLGFDEVMGQDFPHIDVLASLEGRDDPDLIERLLPDALAENSNVIGIYSSAAGNEGLVRFFNSHNFDDKPAVVAHELTPLSRTALNNGVIDAVISQDPGHLIRSAVRVMRAKRDQRPLNSAQERI
;
A
#
# COMPACT_ATOMS: atom_id res chain seq x y z
N MET A 1 32.64 -4.83 46.85
CA MET A 1 31.53 -3.94 46.47
C MET A 1 31.10 -4.27 45.05
N LYS A 2 29.93 -4.83 44.86
CA LYS A 2 29.32 -5.03 43.51
C LYS A 2 28.91 -3.67 42.97
N PRO A 3 29.19 -3.36 41.68
CA PRO A 3 28.68 -2.13 41.10
C PRO A 3 27.16 -2.21 41.05
N THR A 4 26.50 -1.22 41.60
CA THR A 4 25.05 -0.98 41.48
C THR A 4 24.72 -0.79 40.01
N THR A 5 23.94 -1.69 39.44
CA THR A 5 23.39 -1.57 38.08
C THR A 5 22.34 -0.47 38.13
N GLU A 6 22.72 0.76 37.82
CA GLU A 6 21.75 1.82 37.57
C GLU A 6 20.94 1.43 36.32
N THR A 7 19.68 1.15 36.52
CA THR A 7 18.74 0.84 35.41
C THR A 7 18.36 2.15 34.76
N TYR A 8 18.93 2.46 33.61
CA TYR A 8 18.52 3.62 32.81
C TYR A 8 17.22 3.29 32.06
N LEU A 9 16.13 3.89 32.45
CA LEU A 9 14.82 3.72 31.82
C LEU A 9 14.81 4.23 30.36
N ASN A 10 15.61 5.25 30.03
CA ASN A 10 15.86 5.76 28.66
C ASN A 10 17.26 6.39 28.62
N PRO A 11 18.31 5.64 28.27
CA PRO A 11 19.66 6.18 28.19
C PRO A 11 19.74 7.31 27.15
N THR A 12 20.53 8.34 27.48
CA THR A 12 20.71 9.55 26.65
C THR A 12 22.13 9.60 26.07
N ILE A 13 22.37 10.54 25.14
CA ILE A 13 23.72 10.80 24.61
C ILE A 13 24.69 11.23 25.73
N ASN A 14 24.20 11.87 26.80
CA ASN A 14 24.98 12.23 27.97
C ASN A 14 25.47 10.98 28.72
N ASP A 15 24.60 9.95 28.80
CA ASP A 15 24.99 8.69 29.48
C ASP A 15 26.05 7.93 28.69
N ILE A 16 25.95 7.93 27.33
CA ILE A 16 26.97 7.37 26.46
C ILE A 16 28.30 8.11 26.67
N ALA A 17 28.29 9.44 26.68
CA ALA A 17 29.48 10.25 26.88
C ALA A 17 30.15 9.96 28.21
N ARG A 18 29.36 9.79 29.27
CA ARG A 18 29.83 9.45 30.62
C ARG A 18 30.43 8.04 30.68
N VAL A 19 29.75 7.02 30.14
CA VAL A 19 30.21 5.62 30.15
C VAL A 19 31.45 5.41 29.25
N ALA A 20 31.47 6.06 28.08
CA ALA A 20 32.59 6.00 27.14
C ALA A 20 33.77 6.92 27.55
N GLU A 21 33.60 7.76 28.58
CA GLU A 21 34.57 8.77 29.02
C GLU A 21 35.04 9.69 27.88
N VAL A 22 34.12 10.20 27.11
CA VAL A 22 34.38 11.09 25.97
C VAL A 22 33.45 12.30 26.01
N SER A 23 33.76 13.35 25.22
CA SER A 23 32.88 14.50 25.10
C SER A 23 31.59 14.19 24.31
N LEU A 24 30.51 14.91 24.58
CA LEU A 24 29.28 14.85 23.80
C LEU A 24 29.51 15.06 22.28
N ALA A 25 30.44 15.98 21.92
CA ALA A 25 30.80 16.20 20.54
C ALA A 25 31.47 14.98 19.90
N THR A 26 32.20 14.18 20.67
CA THR A 26 32.79 12.91 20.21
C THR A 26 31.73 11.85 20.01
N VAL A 27 30.77 11.73 20.93
CA VAL A 27 29.61 10.83 20.77
C VAL A 27 28.80 11.20 19.53
N ASP A 28 28.49 12.49 19.33
CA ASP A 28 27.76 12.97 18.14
C ASP A 28 28.50 12.63 16.84
N ARG A 29 29.84 12.80 16.81
CA ARG A 29 30.63 12.43 15.62
C ARG A 29 30.57 10.92 15.33
N VAL A 30 30.68 10.09 16.36
CA VAL A 30 30.61 8.61 16.20
C VAL A 30 29.20 8.19 15.74
N LEU A 31 28.15 8.69 16.40
CA LEU A 31 26.76 8.37 16.05
C LEU A 31 26.38 8.84 14.63
N ASN A 32 27.06 9.86 14.10
CA ASN A 32 26.82 10.40 12.76
C ASN A 32 27.89 9.99 11.73
N ALA A 33 28.78 9.05 12.06
CA ALA A 33 29.89 8.58 11.22
C ALA A 33 30.73 9.76 10.62
N ARG A 34 30.91 10.85 11.39
CA ARG A 34 31.70 11.99 10.94
C ARG A 34 33.21 11.74 11.10
N PRO A 35 34.04 12.20 10.16
CA PRO A 35 35.48 12.00 10.24
C PRO A 35 36.11 12.72 11.46
N GLY A 36 37.31 12.28 11.83
CA GLY A 36 38.13 12.93 12.89
C GLY A 36 38.01 12.29 14.25
N VAL A 37 37.48 11.07 14.36
CA VAL A 37 37.51 10.27 15.59
C VAL A 37 38.42 9.06 15.41
N ARG A 38 39.31 8.79 16.36
CA ARG A 38 40.21 7.62 16.33
C ARG A 38 39.43 6.32 16.53
N GLU A 39 39.84 5.26 15.86
CA GLU A 39 39.16 3.94 15.87
C GLU A 39 38.97 3.37 17.29
N LYS A 40 40.00 3.52 18.17
CA LYS A 40 39.92 3.16 19.59
C LYS A 40 38.78 3.90 20.32
N THR A 41 38.52 5.16 19.96
CA THR A 41 37.45 5.97 20.56
C THR A 41 36.08 5.56 20.01
N ILE A 42 36.01 5.25 18.71
CA ILE A 42 34.79 4.70 18.10
C ILE A 42 34.39 3.40 18.78
N SER A 43 35.37 2.50 19.03
CA SER A 43 35.11 1.23 19.72
C SER A 43 34.61 1.44 21.15
N LYS A 44 35.18 2.39 21.92
CA LYS A 44 34.71 2.75 23.26
C LYS A 44 33.24 3.22 23.26
N VAL A 45 32.90 4.11 22.33
CA VAL A 45 31.54 4.65 22.21
C VAL A 45 30.54 3.54 21.82
N ASN A 46 30.87 2.69 20.85
CA ASN A 46 30.03 1.58 20.44
C ASN A 46 29.80 0.57 21.56
N LYS A 47 30.83 0.30 22.38
CA LYS A 47 30.70 -0.54 23.57
C LYS A 47 29.75 0.07 24.60
N ALA A 48 29.85 1.36 24.88
CA ALA A 48 28.96 2.07 25.80
C ALA A 48 27.51 2.07 25.28
N ILE A 49 27.30 2.23 23.96
CA ILE A 49 25.99 2.13 23.34
C ILE A 49 25.34 0.74 23.57
N ALA A 50 26.12 -0.32 23.38
CA ALA A 50 25.67 -1.70 23.59
C ALA A 50 25.39 -2.00 25.07
N GLU A 51 26.27 -1.56 25.99
CA GLU A 51 26.13 -1.75 27.44
C GLU A 51 24.90 -1.03 28.02
N LEU A 52 24.61 0.18 27.52
CA LEU A 52 23.47 0.98 27.95
C LEU A 52 22.14 0.55 27.26
N GLY A 53 22.20 -0.26 26.20
CA GLY A 53 21.03 -0.52 25.37
C GLY A 53 20.48 0.74 24.69
N TYR A 54 21.36 1.73 24.42
CA TYR A 54 20.93 2.99 23.83
C TYR A 54 20.38 2.78 22.42
N VAL A 55 19.11 3.11 22.24
CA VAL A 55 18.47 3.21 20.93
C VAL A 55 18.39 4.69 20.57
N ARG A 56 19.00 5.05 19.43
CA ARG A 56 18.97 6.44 18.97
C ARG A 56 17.54 6.90 18.77
N ASP A 57 17.12 7.88 19.55
CA ASP A 57 15.86 8.57 19.30
C ASP A 57 16.03 9.49 18.09
N ALA A 58 15.50 9.02 16.97
CA ALA A 58 15.57 9.77 15.73
C ALA A 58 14.60 10.95 15.69
N ALA A 59 13.52 10.91 16.45
CA ALA A 59 12.64 12.06 16.57
C ALA A 59 13.38 13.21 17.26
N ALA A 60 14.09 12.91 18.37
CA ALA A 60 14.95 13.88 19.04
C ALA A 60 16.12 14.38 18.15
N ALA A 61 16.77 13.47 17.41
CA ALA A 61 17.87 13.85 16.51
C ALA A 61 17.38 14.71 15.30
N ASN A 62 16.20 14.40 14.76
CA ASN A 62 15.59 15.19 13.68
C ASN A 62 15.05 16.52 14.18
N LEU A 63 14.51 16.56 15.41
CA LEU A 63 14.12 17.79 16.07
C LEU A 63 15.31 18.74 16.23
N ALA A 64 16.44 18.22 16.70
CA ALA A 64 17.69 18.98 16.86
C ALA A 64 18.26 19.51 15.54
N ARG A 65 18.04 18.78 14.42
CA ARG A 65 18.46 19.18 13.07
C ARG A 65 17.49 20.07 12.34
N GLY A 66 16.28 20.30 12.88
CA GLY A 66 15.24 21.09 12.24
C GLY A 66 14.66 20.45 10.97
N ARG A 67 14.92 19.16 10.70
CA ARG A 67 14.52 18.48 9.46
C ARG A 67 13.01 18.35 9.34
N VAL A 68 12.48 18.72 8.19
CA VAL A 68 11.10 18.47 7.79
C VAL A 68 11.12 17.39 6.70
N TYR A 69 10.20 16.42 6.77
CA TYR A 69 10.00 15.43 5.72
C TYR A 69 8.82 15.85 4.85
N ASN A 70 9.02 15.88 3.53
CA ASN A 70 7.97 16.17 2.56
C ASN A 70 7.74 14.92 1.70
N PHE A 71 6.57 14.31 1.83
CA PHE A 71 6.19 13.13 1.05
C PHE A 71 4.99 13.44 0.16
N VAL A 72 5.07 12.99 -1.09
CA VAL A 72 4.02 13.14 -2.10
C VAL A 72 3.44 11.78 -2.43
N PHE A 73 2.10 11.70 -2.43
CA PHE A 73 1.37 10.54 -2.91
C PHE A 73 0.81 10.84 -4.31
N ILE A 74 1.09 9.98 -5.28
CA ILE A 74 0.48 10.06 -6.61
C ILE A 74 -0.62 9.01 -6.67
N LEU A 75 -1.87 9.46 -6.79
CA LEU A 75 -3.08 8.63 -6.73
C LEU A 75 -3.88 8.74 -8.02
N PRO A 76 -4.63 7.70 -8.43
CA PRO A 76 -5.53 7.81 -9.56
C PRO A 76 -6.68 8.81 -9.31
N ALA A 77 -7.07 9.53 -10.36
CA ALA A 77 -8.13 10.54 -10.31
C ALA A 77 -9.49 9.94 -10.74
N ASN A 78 -9.85 8.81 -10.16
CA ASN A 78 -11.20 8.27 -10.25
C ASN A 78 -11.95 8.54 -8.93
N ASP A 79 -13.25 8.74 -9.02
CA ASP A 79 -14.10 9.07 -7.87
C ASP A 79 -14.60 7.79 -7.16
N ASN A 80 -13.76 6.75 -7.09
CA ASN A 80 -14.11 5.57 -6.33
C ASN A 80 -13.85 5.75 -4.82
N GLU A 81 -14.66 5.07 -4.00
CA GLU A 81 -14.62 5.19 -2.53
C GLU A 81 -13.27 4.76 -1.94
N PHE A 82 -12.57 3.81 -2.56
CA PHE A 82 -11.27 3.35 -2.05
C PHE A 82 -10.19 4.43 -2.17
N VAL A 83 -10.07 5.09 -3.33
CA VAL A 83 -9.13 6.21 -3.52
C VAL A 83 -9.49 7.38 -2.63
N SER A 84 -10.78 7.69 -2.50
CA SER A 84 -11.28 8.73 -1.58
C SER A 84 -10.89 8.41 -0.12
N SER A 85 -10.95 7.14 0.28
CA SER A 85 -10.50 6.69 1.60
C SER A 85 -9.00 6.86 1.81
N LEU A 86 -8.17 6.57 0.79
CA LEU A 86 -6.72 6.84 0.85
C LEU A 86 -6.43 8.33 1.04
N GLN A 87 -7.12 9.21 0.30
CA GLN A 87 -6.97 10.66 0.43
C GLN A 87 -7.35 11.14 1.84
N ALA A 88 -8.50 10.69 2.36
CA ALA A 88 -8.94 11.02 3.71
C ALA A 88 -7.91 10.58 4.78
N GLN A 89 -7.27 9.41 4.59
CA GLN A 89 -6.22 8.94 5.48
C GLN A 89 -4.94 9.78 5.38
N ILE A 90 -4.57 10.25 4.18
CA ILE A 90 -3.44 11.17 3.99
C ILE A 90 -3.70 12.48 4.73
N ASP A 91 -4.89 13.08 4.55
CA ASP A 91 -5.26 14.34 5.18
C ASP A 91 -5.29 14.23 6.71
N GLN A 92 -5.89 13.16 7.23
CA GLN A 92 -5.93 12.91 8.68
C GLN A 92 -4.53 12.69 9.26
N LEU A 93 -3.71 11.88 8.58
CA LEU A 93 -2.35 11.60 9.02
C LEU A 93 -1.46 12.85 8.94
N ASN A 94 -1.65 13.69 7.91
CA ASN A 94 -0.93 14.95 7.76
C ASN A 94 -1.16 15.89 8.95
N ILE A 95 -2.38 15.95 9.48
CA ILE A 95 -2.69 16.72 10.69
C ILE A 95 -1.92 16.16 11.89
N ASN A 96 -1.94 14.84 12.07
CA ASN A 96 -1.32 14.16 13.21
C ASN A 96 0.22 14.26 13.19
N LEU A 97 0.83 14.25 12.00
CA LEU A 97 2.28 14.25 11.82
C LEU A 97 2.93 15.64 11.79
N ARG A 98 2.15 16.73 11.92
CA ARG A 98 2.71 18.10 11.99
C ARG A 98 3.72 18.25 13.13
N HIS A 99 3.46 17.66 14.28
CA HIS A 99 4.37 17.66 15.41
C HIS A 99 5.66 16.88 15.13
N ASP A 100 5.58 15.86 14.28
CA ASP A 100 6.72 15.05 13.81
C ASP A 100 7.44 15.67 12.60
N ARG A 101 7.12 16.91 12.26
CA ARG A 101 7.70 17.63 11.11
C ARG A 101 7.62 16.82 9.82
N THR A 102 6.50 16.18 9.58
CA THR A 102 6.22 15.46 8.36
C THR A 102 5.03 16.08 7.67
N VAL A 103 5.21 16.44 6.42
CA VAL A 103 4.18 17.04 5.56
C VAL A 103 3.83 16.02 4.48
N LEU A 104 2.55 15.75 4.34
CA LEU A 104 2.02 14.87 3.32
C LEU A 104 1.21 15.70 2.32
N SER A 105 1.37 15.40 1.06
CA SER A 105 0.57 15.97 -0.02
C SER A 105 0.24 14.87 -1.04
N PHE A 106 -0.75 15.11 -1.90
CA PHE A 106 -1.05 14.18 -2.98
C PHE A 106 -1.32 14.90 -4.30
N VAL A 107 -1.07 14.19 -5.39
CA VAL A 107 -1.36 14.58 -6.77
C VAL A 107 -2.28 13.54 -7.37
N ARG A 108 -3.34 13.98 -8.04
CA ARG A 108 -4.26 13.09 -8.76
C ARG A 108 -3.90 13.03 -10.23
N VAL A 109 -3.86 11.84 -10.79
CA VAL A 109 -3.56 11.58 -12.21
C VAL A 109 -4.66 10.72 -12.83
N ALA A 110 -4.89 10.86 -14.13
CA ALA A 110 -5.89 10.04 -14.81
C ALA A 110 -5.65 8.55 -14.55
N ALA A 111 -6.70 7.82 -14.15
CA ALA A 111 -6.61 6.40 -13.85
C ALA A 111 -6.24 5.61 -15.11
N PHE A 112 -5.41 4.57 -14.95
CA PHE A 112 -4.95 3.70 -16.03
C PHE A 112 -4.25 4.44 -17.21
N ASP A 113 -3.75 5.66 -16.96
CA ASP A 113 -2.98 6.44 -17.94
C ASP A 113 -1.51 6.51 -17.53
N PRO A 114 -0.62 5.68 -18.13
CA PRO A 114 0.79 5.66 -17.78
C PRO A 114 1.54 6.92 -18.24
N MET A 115 1.04 7.64 -19.24
CA MET A 115 1.66 8.88 -19.72
C MET A 115 1.38 10.03 -18.74
N ALA A 116 0.15 10.16 -18.28
CA ALA A 116 -0.22 11.11 -17.24
C ALA A 116 0.55 10.82 -15.93
N LEU A 117 0.70 9.54 -15.55
CA LEU A 117 1.47 9.14 -14.38
C LEU A 117 2.96 9.52 -14.54
N SER A 118 3.59 9.19 -15.66
CA SER A 118 4.99 9.55 -15.93
C SER A 118 5.20 11.06 -15.92
N ALA A 119 4.27 11.82 -16.50
CA ALA A 119 4.32 13.29 -16.48
C ALA A 119 4.24 13.84 -15.06
N ALA A 120 3.35 13.31 -14.22
CA ALA A 120 3.23 13.71 -12.82
C ALA A 120 4.48 13.37 -12.01
N ILE A 121 5.06 12.17 -12.19
CA ILE A 121 6.31 11.77 -11.56
C ILE A 121 7.45 12.72 -11.93
N ASN A 122 7.57 13.07 -13.20
CA ASN A 122 8.62 13.94 -13.70
C ASN A 122 8.45 15.42 -13.28
N ALA A 123 7.23 15.84 -12.96
CA ALA A 123 6.90 17.17 -12.47
C ALA A 123 7.23 17.37 -10.97
N ILE A 124 7.58 16.32 -10.24
CA ILE A 124 7.95 16.42 -8.81
C ILE A 124 9.19 17.31 -8.64
N ASP A 125 9.07 18.32 -7.80
CA ASP A 125 10.23 19.16 -7.40
C ASP A 125 11.14 18.38 -6.45
N LYS A 126 12.20 17.84 -7.02
CA LYS A 126 13.18 16.98 -6.33
C LYS A 126 13.97 17.71 -5.25
N SER A 127 13.94 19.03 -5.22
CA SER A 127 14.60 19.85 -4.19
C SER A 127 13.76 20.00 -2.92
N GLN A 128 12.44 19.80 -3.03
CA GLN A 128 11.48 20.03 -1.96
C GLN A 128 10.88 18.73 -1.41
N VAL A 129 11.05 17.60 -2.11
CA VAL A 129 10.43 16.30 -1.78
C VAL A 129 11.48 15.30 -1.33
N ASP A 130 11.21 14.56 -0.25
CA ASP A 130 12.08 13.51 0.28
C ASP A 130 11.69 12.10 -0.21
N GLY A 131 10.43 11.89 -0.58
CA GLY A 131 9.95 10.61 -1.09
C GLY A 131 8.57 10.68 -1.73
N VAL A 132 8.32 9.70 -2.59
CA VAL A 132 7.09 9.61 -3.39
C VAL A 132 6.49 8.22 -3.25
N ALA A 133 5.19 8.16 -2.95
CA ALA A 133 4.40 6.93 -2.99
C ALA A 133 3.53 6.94 -4.25
N ILE A 134 3.60 5.88 -5.06
CA ILE A 134 3.00 5.84 -6.40
C ILE A 134 1.98 4.72 -6.46
N PHE A 135 0.73 5.05 -6.76
CA PHE A 135 -0.32 4.10 -7.12
C PHE A 135 -0.71 4.29 -8.59
N GLY A 136 -0.35 3.33 -9.43
CA GLY A 136 -0.67 3.36 -10.85
C GLY A 136 -0.06 2.21 -11.66
N PRO A 137 -0.27 2.21 -12.99
CA PRO A 137 0.14 1.11 -13.86
C PRO A 137 1.67 1.01 -14.02
N GLU A 138 2.16 -0.20 -14.21
CA GLU A 138 3.54 -0.49 -14.55
C GLU A 138 3.77 -0.43 -16.06
N THR A 139 4.60 0.49 -16.52
CA THR A 139 5.05 0.58 -17.91
C THR A 139 6.52 0.99 -17.99
N PRO A 140 7.21 0.81 -19.14
CA PRO A 140 8.58 1.28 -19.30
C PRO A 140 8.75 2.76 -18.95
N SER A 141 7.85 3.64 -19.43
CA SER A 141 7.91 5.09 -19.16
C SER A 141 7.78 5.43 -17.68
N VAL A 142 6.93 4.70 -16.93
CA VAL A 142 6.80 4.86 -15.48
C VAL A 142 8.06 4.40 -14.76
N ARG A 143 8.66 3.26 -15.18
CA ARG A 143 9.93 2.78 -14.62
C ARG A 143 11.07 3.76 -14.83
N ASP A 144 11.18 4.34 -16.05
CA ASP A 144 12.19 5.35 -16.37
C ASP A 144 12.02 6.61 -15.50
N SER A 145 10.77 7.05 -15.30
CA SER A 145 10.47 8.19 -14.43
C SER A 145 10.84 7.90 -12.97
N ILE A 146 10.61 6.67 -12.48
CA ILE A 146 11.03 6.22 -11.14
C ILE A 146 12.56 6.21 -11.04
N ALA A 147 13.27 5.64 -12.02
CA ALA A 147 14.73 5.63 -12.04
C ALA A 147 15.30 7.05 -11.97
N HIS A 148 14.65 8.01 -12.65
CA HIS A 148 15.03 9.42 -12.59
C HIS A 148 14.82 10.04 -11.19
N LEU A 149 13.74 9.73 -10.47
CA LEU A 149 13.58 10.13 -9.06
C LEU A 149 14.67 9.52 -8.18
N LYS A 150 14.97 8.24 -8.36
CA LYS A 150 15.99 7.52 -7.60
C LYS A 150 17.39 8.10 -7.82
N ALA A 151 17.76 8.42 -9.06
CA ALA A 151 19.03 9.07 -9.39
C ALA A 151 19.20 10.43 -8.69
N ASN A 152 18.09 11.10 -8.36
CA ASN A 152 18.08 12.36 -7.58
C ASN A 152 17.96 12.14 -6.05
N GLY A 153 18.08 10.90 -5.58
CA GLY A 153 18.14 10.56 -4.15
C GLY A 153 16.79 10.56 -3.42
N LEU A 154 15.66 10.56 -4.14
CA LEU A 154 14.35 10.43 -3.53
C LEU A 154 14.07 8.97 -3.14
N THR A 155 13.30 8.79 -2.09
CA THR A 155 12.73 7.48 -1.75
C THR A 155 11.46 7.25 -2.57
N VAL A 156 11.35 6.09 -3.20
CA VAL A 156 10.16 5.74 -3.99
C VAL A 156 9.52 4.45 -3.46
N VAL A 157 8.23 4.51 -3.21
CA VAL A 157 7.40 3.39 -2.75
C VAL A 157 6.29 3.16 -3.76
N SER A 158 6.08 1.92 -4.23
CA SER A 158 4.83 1.56 -4.89
C SER A 158 3.74 1.31 -3.85
N LEU A 159 2.52 1.78 -4.11
CA LEU A 159 1.39 1.72 -3.21
C LEU A 159 0.25 0.93 -3.86
N VAL A 160 -0.38 0.01 -3.13
CA VAL A 160 -1.48 -0.87 -3.59
C VAL A 160 -1.05 -1.87 -4.66
N ALA A 161 -0.65 -1.38 -5.83
CA ALA A 161 -0.12 -2.17 -6.94
C ALA A 161 1.40 -2.08 -6.97
N ASP A 162 2.08 -3.20 -7.18
CA ASP A 162 3.53 -3.22 -7.25
C ASP A 162 4.07 -2.80 -8.63
N ILE A 163 5.31 -2.27 -8.65
CA ILE A 163 6.08 -1.94 -9.84
C ILE A 163 7.46 -2.65 -9.74
N PRO A 164 7.49 -4.00 -9.78
CA PRO A 164 8.66 -4.79 -9.38
C PRO A 164 9.89 -4.60 -10.26
N SER A 165 9.71 -4.27 -11.54
CA SER A 165 10.82 -4.05 -12.48
C SER A 165 11.39 -2.63 -12.41
N SER A 166 10.97 -1.80 -11.46
CA SER A 166 11.49 -0.45 -11.23
C SER A 166 12.53 -0.41 -10.12
N GLU A 167 13.22 0.72 -9.98
CA GLU A 167 14.16 1.00 -8.89
C GLU A 167 13.48 1.46 -7.59
N ARG A 168 12.19 1.17 -7.40
CA ARG A 168 11.50 1.51 -6.16
C ARG A 168 12.19 0.90 -4.95
N ASP A 169 12.13 1.58 -3.80
CA ASP A 169 12.73 1.10 -2.55
C ASP A 169 11.90 0.01 -1.89
N TYR A 170 10.57 0.08 -2.02
CA TYR A 170 9.64 -0.84 -1.37
C TYR A 170 8.28 -0.84 -2.06
N CYS A 171 7.49 -1.91 -1.81
CA CYS A 171 6.08 -1.99 -2.15
C CYS A 171 5.24 -2.07 -0.87
N VAL A 172 4.21 -1.25 -0.78
CA VAL A 172 3.22 -1.27 0.30
C VAL A 172 1.87 -1.62 -0.27
N GLY A 173 1.43 -2.83 -0.02
CA GLY A 173 0.18 -3.39 -0.53
C GLY A 173 -0.03 -4.80 0.01
N ILE A 174 -1.20 -5.37 -0.26
CA ILE A 174 -1.49 -6.77 0.04
C ILE A 174 -0.86 -7.69 -1.02
N ASP A 175 -0.80 -8.98 -0.72
CA ASP A 175 -0.55 -10.01 -1.72
C ASP A 175 -1.81 -10.20 -2.59
N ASN A 176 -1.81 -9.57 -3.77
CA ASN A 176 -2.97 -9.59 -4.66
C ASN A 176 -3.23 -10.98 -5.26
N VAL A 177 -2.21 -11.83 -5.44
CA VAL A 177 -2.40 -13.23 -5.86
C VAL A 177 -3.12 -14.01 -4.76
N ALA A 178 -2.68 -13.87 -3.50
CA ALA A 178 -3.34 -14.49 -2.35
C ALA A 178 -4.78 -13.98 -2.16
N ALA A 179 -5.04 -12.68 -2.41
CA ALA A 179 -6.39 -12.12 -2.37
C ALA A 179 -7.30 -12.74 -3.43
N GLY A 180 -6.81 -12.91 -4.67
CA GLY A 180 -7.53 -13.62 -5.74
C GLY A 180 -7.82 -15.06 -5.40
N ARG A 181 -6.84 -15.80 -4.85
CA ARG A 181 -7.02 -17.20 -4.37
C ARG A 181 -8.08 -17.27 -3.27
N THR A 182 -8.09 -16.31 -2.35
CA THR A 182 -9.10 -16.23 -1.28
C THR A 182 -10.49 -16.00 -1.86
N ALA A 183 -10.62 -15.09 -2.84
CA ALA A 183 -11.89 -14.84 -3.53
C ALA A 183 -12.43 -16.13 -4.19
N ALA A 184 -11.56 -16.85 -4.89
CA ALA A 184 -11.94 -18.11 -5.54
C ALA A 184 -12.38 -19.19 -4.53
N GLN A 185 -11.66 -19.34 -3.42
CA GLN A 185 -12.01 -20.28 -2.36
C GLN A 185 -13.37 -19.93 -1.73
N LEU A 186 -13.64 -18.65 -1.47
CA LEU A 186 -14.92 -18.21 -0.92
C LEU A 186 -16.05 -18.47 -1.92
N LEU A 187 -15.90 -17.97 -3.15
CA LEU A 187 -16.93 -18.10 -4.17
C LEU A 187 -17.19 -19.56 -4.52
N GLY A 188 -16.17 -20.38 -4.73
CA GLY A 188 -16.30 -21.81 -5.01
C GLY A 188 -17.02 -22.57 -3.89
N ARG A 189 -16.77 -22.22 -2.62
CA ARG A 189 -17.49 -22.80 -1.48
C ARG A 189 -18.94 -22.36 -1.41
N PHE A 190 -19.25 -21.09 -1.71
CA PHE A 190 -20.65 -20.61 -1.77
C PHE A 190 -21.44 -21.32 -2.87
N LEU A 191 -20.81 -21.56 -4.00
CA LEU A 191 -21.43 -22.24 -5.14
C LEU A 191 -21.55 -23.77 -4.92
N GLY A 192 -20.64 -24.37 -4.17
CA GLY A 192 -20.67 -25.78 -3.82
C GLY A 192 -20.59 -26.69 -5.05
N LYS A 193 -21.63 -27.48 -5.30
CA LYS A 193 -21.71 -28.41 -6.44
C LYS A 193 -22.49 -27.84 -7.64
N LYS A 194 -22.94 -26.59 -7.58
CA LYS A 194 -23.61 -25.94 -8.70
C LYS A 194 -22.70 -25.91 -9.92
N ARG A 195 -23.23 -26.21 -11.10
CA ARG A 195 -22.52 -26.09 -12.37
C ARG A 195 -22.97 -24.81 -13.05
N GLY A 196 -22.05 -24.03 -13.59
CA GLY A 196 -22.38 -22.79 -14.27
C GLY A 196 -21.14 -21.93 -14.48
N LYS A 197 -21.37 -20.65 -14.70
CA LYS A 197 -20.32 -19.70 -15.05
C LYS A 197 -20.10 -18.71 -13.93
N VAL A 198 -18.83 -18.29 -13.76
CA VAL A 198 -18.48 -17.15 -12.91
C VAL A 198 -18.00 -16.01 -13.79
N MET A 199 -18.63 -14.85 -13.64
CA MET A 199 -18.24 -13.61 -14.25
C MET A 199 -17.20 -12.92 -13.38
N VAL A 200 -16.14 -12.36 -14.01
CA VAL A 200 -15.12 -11.58 -13.32
C VAL A 200 -15.21 -10.13 -13.79
N LEU A 201 -15.53 -9.23 -12.87
CA LEU A 201 -15.50 -7.78 -13.09
C LEU A 201 -14.13 -7.25 -12.63
N THR A 202 -13.49 -6.43 -13.43
CA THR A 202 -12.20 -5.81 -13.10
C THR A 202 -12.16 -4.35 -13.55
N GLY A 203 -11.26 -3.55 -12.97
CA GLY A 203 -11.05 -2.19 -13.42
C GLY A 203 -10.34 -2.17 -14.77
N SER A 204 -9.15 -2.69 -14.84
CA SER A 204 -8.40 -2.87 -16.09
C SER A 204 -7.37 -3.97 -15.93
N MET A 205 -7.17 -4.79 -16.97
CA MET A 205 -6.10 -5.79 -17.02
C MET A 205 -4.71 -5.17 -17.21
N LEU A 206 -4.61 -3.85 -17.45
CA LEU A 206 -3.36 -3.10 -17.40
C LEU A 206 -2.92 -2.79 -15.97
N ALA A 207 -3.80 -2.87 -14.99
CA ALA A 207 -3.48 -2.69 -13.58
C ALA A 207 -2.94 -4.01 -13.01
N ARG A 208 -1.75 -3.95 -12.43
CA ARG A 208 -1.05 -5.15 -11.95
C ARG A 208 -1.78 -5.85 -10.82
N ASP A 209 -2.33 -5.12 -9.87
CA ASP A 209 -3.13 -5.67 -8.77
C ASP A 209 -4.36 -6.43 -9.29
N HIS A 210 -5.03 -5.93 -10.32
CA HIS A 210 -6.15 -6.62 -10.95
C HIS A 210 -5.71 -7.90 -11.67
N LEU A 211 -4.60 -7.83 -12.41
CA LEU A 211 -4.02 -8.99 -13.09
C LEU A 211 -3.60 -10.08 -12.08
N GLU A 212 -2.94 -9.69 -10.98
CA GLU A 212 -2.51 -10.61 -9.93
C GLU A 212 -3.70 -11.25 -9.20
N ARG A 213 -4.75 -10.47 -8.89
CA ARG A 213 -6.01 -11.01 -8.35
C ARG A 213 -6.65 -12.00 -9.29
N ARG A 214 -6.69 -11.69 -10.59
CA ARG A 214 -7.22 -12.59 -11.62
C ARG A 214 -6.40 -13.87 -11.72
N LEU A 215 -5.09 -13.79 -11.71
CA LEU A 215 -4.19 -14.95 -11.75
C LEU A 215 -4.45 -15.91 -10.58
N GLY A 216 -4.48 -15.38 -9.35
CA GLY A 216 -4.76 -16.19 -8.16
C GLY A 216 -6.16 -16.79 -8.16
N PHE A 217 -7.14 -16.06 -8.68
CA PHE A 217 -8.51 -16.54 -8.82
C PHE A 217 -8.60 -17.71 -9.80
N ASP A 218 -8.05 -17.58 -10.99
CA ASP A 218 -8.08 -18.61 -12.04
C ASP A 218 -7.34 -19.88 -11.61
N GLU A 219 -6.21 -19.75 -10.90
CA GLU A 219 -5.46 -20.89 -10.38
C GLU A 219 -6.33 -21.78 -9.48
N VAL A 220 -7.01 -21.20 -8.52
CA VAL A 220 -7.83 -21.94 -7.57
C VAL A 220 -9.13 -22.47 -8.22
N MET A 221 -9.79 -21.66 -9.05
CA MET A 221 -11.00 -22.10 -9.75
C MET A 221 -10.71 -23.30 -10.65
N GLY A 222 -9.59 -23.27 -11.40
CA GLY A 222 -9.21 -24.38 -12.27
C GLY A 222 -8.80 -25.65 -11.52
N GLN A 223 -8.15 -25.52 -10.35
CA GLN A 223 -7.68 -26.68 -9.56
C GLN A 223 -8.79 -27.27 -8.68
N ASP A 224 -9.48 -26.43 -7.92
CA ASP A 224 -10.38 -26.90 -6.85
C ASP A 224 -11.85 -26.94 -7.29
N PHE A 225 -12.23 -26.14 -8.31
CA PHE A 225 -13.62 -26.03 -8.78
C PHE A 225 -13.76 -26.20 -10.32
N PRO A 226 -13.17 -27.26 -10.94
CA PRO A 226 -13.11 -27.44 -12.39
C PRO A 226 -14.49 -27.64 -13.06
N HIS A 227 -15.56 -27.73 -12.28
CA HIS A 227 -16.94 -27.83 -12.76
C HIS A 227 -17.62 -26.48 -12.96
N ILE A 228 -16.91 -25.37 -12.70
CA ILE A 228 -17.35 -23.99 -12.86
C ILE A 228 -16.49 -23.33 -13.94
N ASP A 229 -17.12 -22.78 -14.96
CA ASP A 229 -16.43 -22.05 -16.03
C ASP A 229 -16.19 -20.59 -15.63
N VAL A 230 -14.95 -20.14 -15.70
CA VAL A 230 -14.61 -18.74 -15.44
C VAL A 230 -14.58 -17.97 -16.75
N LEU A 231 -15.43 -16.95 -16.85
CA LEU A 231 -15.51 -16.09 -18.04
C LEU A 231 -14.31 -15.17 -18.16
N ALA A 232 -14.09 -14.64 -19.36
CA ALA A 232 -13.13 -13.55 -19.58
C ALA A 232 -13.50 -12.34 -18.69
N SER A 233 -12.48 -11.56 -18.29
CA SER A 233 -12.70 -10.38 -17.46
C SER A 233 -13.51 -9.32 -18.21
N LEU A 234 -14.55 -8.80 -17.56
CA LEU A 234 -15.30 -7.63 -18.01
C LEU A 234 -14.65 -6.39 -17.38
N GLU A 235 -14.07 -5.52 -18.21
CA GLU A 235 -13.35 -4.33 -17.75
C GLU A 235 -14.30 -3.15 -17.53
N GLY A 236 -14.55 -2.82 -16.27
CA GLY A 236 -15.44 -1.72 -15.84
C GLY A 236 -14.71 -0.40 -15.55
N ARG A 237 -13.38 -0.36 -15.66
CA ARG A 237 -12.52 0.84 -15.49
C ARG A 237 -12.72 1.56 -14.15
N ASP A 238 -13.15 0.85 -13.12
CA ASP A 238 -13.56 1.38 -11.81
C ASP A 238 -14.70 2.42 -11.89
N ASP A 239 -15.44 2.41 -12.98
CA ASP A 239 -16.53 3.33 -13.26
C ASP A 239 -17.88 2.62 -12.98
N PRO A 240 -18.63 3.04 -11.95
CA PRO A 240 -19.88 2.40 -11.58
C PRO A 240 -20.95 2.50 -12.67
N ASP A 241 -20.99 3.59 -13.44
CA ASP A 241 -21.97 3.77 -14.50
C ASP A 241 -21.68 2.86 -15.70
N LEU A 242 -20.40 2.63 -15.97
CA LEU A 242 -19.98 1.67 -16.99
C LEU A 242 -20.33 0.24 -16.57
N ILE A 243 -20.05 -0.15 -15.33
CA ILE A 243 -20.37 -1.49 -14.81
C ILE A 243 -21.89 -1.73 -14.87
N GLU A 244 -22.71 -0.79 -14.42
CA GLU A 244 -24.17 -0.90 -14.46
C GLU A 244 -24.71 -1.10 -15.89
N ARG A 245 -24.11 -0.43 -16.89
CA ARG A 245 -24.49 -0.58 -18.29
C ARG A 245 -24.03 -1.88 -18.93
N LEU A 246 -22.85 -2.41 -18.53
CA LEU A 246 -22.29 -3.61 -19.14
C LEU A 246 -22.94 -4.90 -18.61
N LEU A 247 -23.39 -4.90 -17.36
CA LEU A 247 -23.90 -6.11 -16.69
C LEU A 247 -25.11 -6.75 -17.40
N PRO A 248 -26.16 -6.01 -17.85
CA PRO A 248 -27.31 -6.60 -18.53
C PRO A 248 -26.91 -7.39 -19.77
N ASP A 249 -26.12 -6.80 -20.65
CA ASP A 249 -25.67 -7.43 -21.89
C ASP A 249 -24.76 -8.64 -21.60
N ALA A 250 -23.81 -8.50 -20.68
CA ALA A 250 -22.91 -9.57 -20.31
C ALA A 250 -23.65 -10.77 -19.71
N LEU A 251 -24.71 -10.55 -18.93
CA LEU A 251 -25.54 -11.62 -18.36
C LEU A 251 -26.48 -12.22 -19.42
N ALA A 252 -26.99 -11.44 -20.38
CA ALA A 252 -27.80 -11.94 -21.48
C ALA A 252 -26.99 -12.83 -22.43
N GLU A 253 -25.75 -12.47 -22.73
CA GLU A 253 -24.83 -13.25 -23.56
C GLU A 253 -24.35 -14.53 -22.87
N ASN A 254 -24.33 -14.55 -21.54
CA ASN A 254 -23.84 -15.66 -20.74
C ASN A 254 -24.94 -16.24 -19.85
N SER A 255 -25.69 -17.20 -20.40
CA SER A 255 -26.66 -17.94 -19.59
C SER A 255 -25.98 -18.70 -18.45
N ASN A 256 -26.69 -18.88 -17.34
CA ASN A 256 -26.25 -19.66 -16.18
C ASN A 256 -25.02 -19.08 -15.47
N VAL A 257 -24.96 -17.75 -15.29
CA VAL A 257 -24.01 -17.11 -14.38
C VAL A 257 -24.49 -17.31 -12.96
N ILE A 258 -23.74 -18.10 -12.19
CA ILE A 258 -24.06 -18.47 -10.81
C ILE A 258 -23.22 -17.71 -9.77
N GLY A 259 -22.17 -17.03 -10.21
CA GLY A 259 -21.30 -16.24 -9.34
C GLY A 259 -20.67 -15.06 -10.06
N ILE A 260 -20.34 -14.02 -9.28
CA ILE A 260 -19.63 -12.81 -9.74
C ILE A 260 -18.46 -12.55 -8.80
N TYR A 261 -17.28 -12.41 -9.37
CA TYR A 261 -16.10 -11.89 -8.68
C TYR A 261 -15.82 -10.47 -9.13
N SER A 262 -16.05 -9.47 -8.25
CA SER A 262 -15.67 -8.08 -8.48
C SER A 262 -14.29 -7.82 -7.87
N SER A 263 -13.26 -7.87 -8.72
CA SER A 263 -11.85 -7.82 -8.30
C SER A 263 -11.30 -6.41 -8.13
N ALA A 264 -12.11 -5.38 -8.41
CA ALA A 264 -11.69 -3.98 -8.45
C ALA A 264 -12.72 -3.05 -7.78
N ALA A 265 -12.60 -1.75 -8.01
CA ALA A 265 -13.60 -0.76 -7.58
C ALA A 265 -14.80 -0.68 -8.56
N GLY A 266 -15.75 0.22 -8.30
CA GLY A 266 -16.98 0.36 -9.11
C GLY A 266 -18.12 -0.51 -8.63
N ASN A 267 -18.03 -1.10 -7.44
CA ASN A 267 -19.07 -1.95 -6.84
C ASN A 267 -20.44 -1.24 -6.71
N GLU A 268 -20.46 0.09 -6.74
CA GLU A 268 -21.73 0.85 -6.75
C GLU A 268 -22.60 0.49 -7.96
N GLY A 269 -22.01 0.38 -9.14
CA GLY A 269 -22.73 -0.02 -10.35
C GLY A 269 -23.28 -1.44 -10.24
N LEU A 270 -22.51 -2.37 -9.70
CA LEU A 270 -22.96 -3.73 -9.41
C LEU A 270 -24.13 -3.74 -8.41
N VAL A 271 -24.05 -2.98 -7.33
CA VAL A 271 -25.09 -2.89 -6.30
C VAL A 271 -26.37 -2.26 -6.87
N ARG A 272 -26.26 -1.18 -7.66
CA ARG A 272 -27.40 -0.54 -8.33
C ARG A 272 -28.10 -1.52 -9.28
N PHE A 273 -27.31 -2.27 -10.04
CA PHE A 273 -27.85 -3.30 -10.94
C PHE A 273 -28.63 -4.36 -10.17
N PHE A 274 -28.09 -4.93 -9.09
CA PHE A 274 -28.80 -5.94 -8.30
C PHE A 274 -30.05 -5.40 -7.60
N ASN A 275 -30.06 -4.15 -7.18
CA ASN A 275 -31.21 -3.51 -6.55
C ASN A 275 -32.35 -3.19 -7.55
N SER A 276 -32.03 -3.05 -8.84
CA SER A 276 -33.02 -2.74 -9.91
C SER A 276 -33.54 -3.97 -10.63
N HIS A 277 -32.97 -5.14 -10.39
CA HIS A 277 -33.34 -6.39 -11.06
C HIS A 277 -33.73 -7.47 -10.05
N ASN A 278 -34.74 -8.25 -10.36
CA ASN A 278 -35.15 -9.41 -9.57
C ASN A 278 -34.48 -10.66 -10.15
N PHE A 279 -33.95 -11.48 -9.27
CA PHE A 279 -33.33 -12.76 -9.62
C PHE A 279 -34.05 -13.88 -8.88
N ASP A 280 -34.47 -14.94 -9.59
CA ASP A 280 -35.01 -16.15 -8.98
C ASP A 280 -33.92 -16.90 -8.19
N ASP A 281 -32.70 -16.98 -8.73
CA ASP A 281 -31.49 -17.50 -8.06
C ASP A 281 -30.36 -16.47 -8.28
N LYS A 282 -30.17 -15.59 -7.31
CA LYS A 282 -29.15 -14.52 -7.36
C LYS A 282 -27.76 -15.13 -7.40
N PRO A 283 -26.88 -14.73 -8.35
CA PRO A 283 -25.48 -15.11 -8.34
C PRO A 283 -24.79 -14.76 -7.01
N ALA A 284 -23.95 -15.64 -6.49
CA ALA A 284 -23.12 -15.31 -5.34
C ALA A 284 -22.06 -14.26 -5.72
N VAL A 285 -21.83 -13.28 -4.86
CA VAL A 285 -20.94 -12.15 -5.13
C VAL A 285 -19.82 -12.07 -4.13
N VAL A 286 -18.58 -12.14 -4.61
CA VAL A 286 -17.38 -11.79 -3.83
C VAL A 286 -16.79 -10.53 -4.41
N ALA A 287 -16.56 -9.50 -3.58
CA ALA A 287 -16.07 -8.20 -4.01
C ALA A 287 -14.79 -7.80 -3.25
N HIS A 288 -14.11 -6.80 -3.77
CA HIS A 288 -13.03 -6.13 -3.09
C HIS A 288 -13.46 -4.79 -2.49
N GLU A 289 -12.72 -4.34 -1.49
CA GLU A 289 -12.76 -3.07 -0.79
C GLU A 289 -14.01 -2.88 0.10
N LEU A 290 -13.75 -2.84 1.41
CA LEU A 290 -14.78 -2.59 2.41
C LEU A 290 -15.03 -1.08 2.55
N THR A 291 -15.91 -0.57 1.70
CA THR A 291 -16.40 0.81 1.72
C THR A 291 -17.75 0.90 2.46
N PRO A 292 -18.26 2.10 2.78
CA PRO A 292 -19.61 2.25 3.34
C PRO A 292 -20.69 1.58 2.49
N LEU A 293 -20.58 1.68 1.16
CA LEU A 293 -21.51 1.06 0.21
C LEU A 293 -21.41 -0.48 0.27
N SER A 294 -20.22 -1.04 0.11
CA SER A 294 -20.04 -2.50 0.11
C SER A 294 -20.39 -3.13 1.46
N ARG A 295 -20.18 -2.41 2.57
CA ARG A 295 -20.66 -2.80 3.91
C ARG A 295 -22.19 -2.89 3.96
N THR A 296 -22.88 -1.90 3.38
CA THR A 296 -24.34 -1.91 3.30
C THR A 296 -24.83 -3.06 2.42
N ALA A 297 -24.19 -3.27 1.26
CA ALA A 297 -24.51 -4.34 0.34
C ALA A 297 -24.28 -5.73 0.95
N LEU A 298 -23.23 -5.89 1.77
CA LEU A 298 -22.95 -7.10 2.54
C LEU A 298 -24.07 -7.38 3.58
N ASN A 299 -24.46 -6.34 4.34
CA ASN A 299 -25.53 -6.47 5.34
C ASN A 299 -26.90 -6.82 4.72
N ASN A 300 -27.16 -6.32 3.50
CA ASN A 300 -28.42 -6.57 2.78
C ASN A 300 -28.36 -7.82 1.90
N GLY A 301 -27.27 -8.59 1.91
CA GLY A 301 -27.12 -9.81 1.13
C GLY A 301 -26.97 -9.61 -0.38
N VAL A 302 -26.67 -8.40 -0.85
CA VAL A 302 -26.34 -8.12 -2.26
C VAL A 302 -24.94 -8.63 -2.57
N ILE A 303 -24.00 -8.44 -1.65
CA ILE A 303 -22.65 -9.03 -1.68
C ILE A 303 -22.54 -10.07 -0.59
N ASP A 304 -21.93 -11.22 -0.88
CA ASP A 304 -21.81 -12.35 0.05
C ASP A 304 -20.49 -12.31 0.85
N ALA A 305 -19.43 -11.77 0.27
CA ALA A 305 -18.17 -11.55 0.95
C ALA A 305 -17.39 -10.38 0.36
N VAL A 306 -16.62 -9.70 1.22
CA VAL A 306 -15.72 -8.60 0.82
C VAL A 306 -14.31 -8.88 1.30
N ILE A 307 -13.34 -8.82 0.39
CA ILE A 307 -11.91 -8.85 0.68
C ILE A 307 -11.44 -7.40 0.78
N SER A 308 -10.86 -7.05 1.92
CA SER A 308 -10.50 -5.67 2.22
C SER A 308 -9.02 -5.52 2.52
N GLN A 309 -8.46 -4.39 2.11
CA GLN A 309 -7.21 -3.86 2.61
C GLN A 309 -7.47 -2.57 3.40
N ASP A 310 -6.65 -2.30 4.42
CA ASP A 310 -6.83 -1.14 5.28
C ASP A 310 -6.14 0.10 4.68
N PRO A 311 -6.88 1.11 4.17
CA PRO A 311 -6.30 2.34 3.62
C PRO A 311 -5.41 3.09 4.62
N GLY A 312 -5.80 3.10 5.90
CA GLY A 312 -5.02 3.74 6.95
C GLY A 312 -3.69 3.03 7.21
N HIS A 313 -3.69 1.70 7.17
CA HIS A 313 -2.45 0.92 7.30
C HIS A 313 -1.52 1.16 6.10
N LEU A 314 -2.07 1.17 4.88
CA LEU A 314 -1.31 1.48 3.66
C LEU A 314 -0.58 2.82 3.77
N ILE A 315 -1.31 3.89 4.10
CA ILE A 315 -0.71 5.24 4.17
C ILE A 315 0.32 5.33 5.31
N ARG A 316 0.00 4.81 6.51
CA ARG A 316 0.95 4.79 7.64
C ARG A 316 2.21 4.00 7.32
N SER A 317 2.09 2.85 6.65
CA SER A 317 3.23 2.03 6.25
C SER A 317 4.08 2.72 5.20
N ALA A 318 3.48 3.33 4.17
CA ALA A 318 4.21 4.09 3.15
C ALA A 318 5.03 5.22 3.78
N VAL A 319 4.45 6.01 4.69
CA VAL A 319 5.15 7.08 5.40
C VAL A 319 6.29 6.52 6.25
N ARG A 320 6.04 5.44 6.99
CA ARG A 320 7.07 4.78 7.85
C ARG A 320 8.24 4.27 7.01
N VAL A 321 7.96 3.62 5.88
CA VAL A 321 8.99 3.13 4.94
C VAL A 321 9.79 4.29 4.37
N MET A 322 9.14 5.34 3.85
CA MET A 322 9.82 6.50 3.29
C MET A 322 10.71 7.19 4.33
N ARG A 323 10.22 7.37 5.56
CA ARG A 323 11.04 7.92 6.66
C ARG A 323 12.23 7.04 6.99
N ALA A 324 12.03 5.72 7.13
CA ALA A 324 13.11 4.78 7.47
C ALA A 324 14.19 4.76 6.39
N LYS A 325 13.80 4.71 5.11
CA LYS A 325 14.74 4.76 3.99
C LYS A 325 15.50 6.09 3.93
N ARG A 326 14.81 7.20 4.12
CA ARG A 326 15.43 8.54 4.14
C ARG A 326 16.41 8.70 5.31
N ASP A 327 16.14 8.08 6.45
CA ASP A 327 16.99 8.06 7.63
C ASP A 327 18.05 6.94 7.63
N GLN A 328 18.09 6.12 6.57
CA GLN A 328 18.96 4.95 6.44
C GLN A 328 18.80 3.96 7.61
N ARG A 329 17.55 3.76 8.06
CA ARG A 329 17.23 2.81 9.12
C ARG A 329 16.77 1.47 8.55
N PRO A 330 17.02 0.38 9.28
CA PRO A 330 16.44 -0.91 8.91
C PRO A 330 14.91 -0.84 8.98
N LEU A 331 14.24 -1.50 8.04
CA LEU A 331 12.80 -1.74 8.05
C LEU A 331 12.51 -2.98 8.90
N ASN A 332 11.44 -2.92 9.68
CA ASN A 332 10.92 -4.09 10.37
C ASN A 332 9.90 -4.76 9.44
N SER A 333 10.32 -5.80 8.73
CA SER A 333 9.51 -6.49 7.73
C SER A 333 8.16 -7.02 8.25
N ALA A 334 8.07 -7.32 9.55
CA ALA A 334 6.82 -7.78 10.17
C ALA A 334 5.75 -6.66 10.27
N GLN A 335 6.19 -5.39 10.28
CA GLN A 335 5.29 -4.23 10.34
C GLN A 335 4.95 -3.67 8.95
N GLU A 336 5.69 -4.08 7.91
CA GLU A 336 5.57 -3.54 6.55
C GLU A 336 4.77 -4.46 5.61
N ARG A 337 4.48 -5.68 6.01
CA ARG A 337 3.57 -6.58 5.30
C ARG A 337 2.14 -6.32 5.75
N ILE A 338 1.27 -6.10 4.79
CA ILE A 338 -0.16 -5.88 4.96
C ILE A 338 -0.90 -7.12 4.52
#